data_ae2000840e54e7a1c59459f85151d8af
#
_entry.id   ae2000840e54e7a1c59459f85151d8af
#
_cell.length_a   1.000
_cell.length_b   1.000
_cell.length_c   1.000
_cell.angle_alpha   90.00
_cell.angle_beta   90.00
_cell.angle_gamma   90.00
#
_symmetry.space_group_name_H-M   'P 1'
#
loop_
_entity.id
_entity.type
_entity.pdbx_description
1 polymer ?
#
loop_
_entity_poly.entity_id
_entity_poly.type
_entity_poly.pdbx_seq_one_letter_code
_entity_poly.pdbx_strand_id
1 'polypeptide(L)'
;MALSNKFGNILLNTSNKSEMAVGYGTLYGDMCGGLSVIGDLYKTEVFELARYINKHEELIPENIITKPPSAELRPDQFDTDSLPPYEDLDTILHEYIEERMGPKEIIAEGYDEALVRRILRLVNLNEFKRHQAAPVLRVSPKAFGMGRRMPIVAKYLTAKKG
;
A
#
# COMPACT_ATOMS: atom_id res chain seq x y z
N MET A 1 15.04 -14.19 1.40
CA MET A 1 14.74 -15.49 2.06
C MET A 1 15.97 -16.42 2.20
N ALA A 2 16.78 -16.67 1.15
CA ALA A 2 17.93 -17.58 1.26
C ALA A 2 18.93 -17.20 2.35
N LEU A 3 19.34 -15.94 2.44
CA LEU A 3 20.22 -15.45 3.51
C LEU A 3 19.56 -15.53 4.89
N SER A 4 18.27 -15.18 4.97
CA SER A 4 17.48 -15.29 6.20
C SER A 4 17.49 -16.73 6.72
N ASN A 5 17.20 -17.71 5.86
CA ASN A 5 17.22 -19.11 6.25
C ASN A 5 18.62 -19.62 6.63
N LYS A 6 19.66 -19.16 5.90
CA LYS A 6 21.04 -19.59 6.16
C LYS A 6 21.60 -19.07 7.48
N PHE A 7 21.28 -17.83 7.83
CA PHE A 7 21.87 -17.12 8.98
C PHE A 7 20.93 -17.00 10.17
N GLY A 8 19.70 -17.47 10.06
CA GLY A 8 18.70 -17.36 11.13
C GLY A 8 18.16 -15.95 11.36
N ASN A 9 18.32 -15.06 10.38
CA ASN A 9 17.83 -13.67 10.47
C ASN A 9 16.35 -13.58 10.08
N ILE A 10 15.63 -12.61 10.63
CA ILE A 10 14.30 -12.26 10.17
C ILE A 10 14.44 -11.27 9.00
N LEU A 11 13.83 -11.60 7.85
CA LEU A 11 13.70 -10.66 6.74
C LEU A 11 12.55 -9.70 7.04
N LEU A 12 12.85 -8.40 7.10
CA LEU A 12 11.83 -7.36 7.22
C LEU A 12 11.31 -6.97 5.83
N ASN A 13 10.01 -6.92 5.71
CA ASN A 13 9.33 -6.38 4.55
C ASN A 13 9.14 -4.87 4.72
N THR A 14 9.42 -4.10 3.67
CA THR A 14 9.37 -2.63 3.68
C THR A 14 8.26 -2.07 2.80
N SER A 15 7.34 -2.90 2.30
CA SER A 15 6.14 -2.43 1.62
C SER A 15 5.25 -1.64 2.59
N ASN A 16 4.72 -0.52 2.13
CA ASN A 16 3.77 0.29 2.88
C ASN A 16 2.30 -0.13 2.60
N LYS A 17 1.36 0.48 3.32
CA LYS A 17 -0.08 0.15 3.22
C LYS A 17 -0.67 0.49 1.85
N SER A 18 -0.24 1.60 1.23
CA SER A 18 -0.70 2.02 -0.10
C SER A 18 -0.30 1.00 -1.16
N GLU A 19 0.97 0.58 -1.19
CA GLU A 19 1.49 -0.44 -2.08
C GLU A 19 0.79 -1.79 -1.88
N MET A 20 0.63 -2.21 -0.62
CA MET A 20 -0.09 -3.43 -0.28
C MET A 20 -1.57 -3.39 -0.67
N ALA A 21 -2.20 -2.23 -0.54
CA ALA A 21 -3.61 -2.06 -0.90
C ALA A 21 -3.84 -2.31 -2.38
N VAL A 22 -3.12 -1.61 -3.25
CA VAL A 22 -3.29 -1.71 -4.71
C VAL A 22 -2.52 -2.88 -5.32
N GLY A 23 -1.72 -3.59 -4.52
CA GLY A 23 -0.91 -4.72 -4.96
C GLY A 23 0.31 -4.32 -5.80
N TYR A 24 0.81 -3.11 -5.59
CA TYR A 24 2.02 -2.59 -6.22
C TYR A 24 3.25 -3.20 -5.57
N GLY A 25 3.53 -4.43 -5.93
CA GLY A 25 4.62 -5.23 -5.40
C GLY A 25 4.61 -6.62 -6.01
N THR A 26 5.78 -7.26 -6.04
CA THR A 26 5.98 -8.60 -6.59
C THR A 26 5.81 -9.64 -5.50
N LEU A 27 4.78 -10.50 -5.63
CA LEU A 27 4.59 -11.64 -4.76
C LEU A 27 5.84 -12.54 -4.82
N TYR A 28 6.35 -12.96 -3.69
CA TYR A 28 7.62 -13.70 -3.54
C TYR A 28 8.89 -12.90 -3.88
N GLY A 29 8.77 -11.63 -4.25
CA GLY A 29 9.85 -10.66 -4.41
C GLY A 29 9.90 -9.68 -3.24
N ASP A 30 9.68 -8.40 -3.51
CA ASP A 30 9.66 -7.30 -2.54
C ASP A 30 8.55 -7.43 -1.48
N MET A 31 7.49 -8.21 -1.74
CA MET A 31 6.47 -8.54 -0.74
C MET A 31 6.88 -9.66 0.24
N CYS A 32 8.07 -10.28 0.05
CA CYS A 32 8.57 -11.32 0.96
C CYS A 32 8.99 -10.74 2.32
N GLY A 33 8.87 -11.54 3.36
CA GLY A 33 9.39 -11.22 4.68
C GLY A 33 8.75 -12.03 5.80
N GLY A 34 9.31 -11.93 6.99
CA GLY A 34 8.75 -12.48 8.22
C GLY A 34 7.91 -11.46 9.01
N LEU A 35 8.11 -10.15 8.73
CA LEU A 35 7.39 -9.06 9.37
C LEU A 35 7.37 -7.85 8.43
N SER A 36 6.19 -7.27 8.21
CA SER A 36 5.99 -6.02 7.48
C SER A 36 5.91 -4.84 8.46
N VAL A 37 7.04 -4.13 8.62
CA VAL A 37 7.20 -3.14 9.69
C VAL A 37 6.35 -1.90 9.45
N ILE A 38 6.32 -1.40 8.21
CA ILE A 38 5.58 -0.20 7.80
C ILE A 38 4.33 -0.52 6.97
N GLY A 39 3.92 -1.79 6.95
CA GLY A 39 2.80 -2.27 6.12
C GLY A 39 1.41 -1.76 6.51
N ASP A 40 1.30 -1.05 7.64
CA ASP A 40 0.07 -0.39 8.08
C ASP A 40 0.14 1.14 8.05
N LEU A 41 1.21 1.70 7.48
CA LEU A 41 1.36 3.13 7.21
C LEU A 41 1.12 3.40 5.73
N TYR A 42 0.31 4.41 5.42
CA TYR A 42 0.18 4.92 4.05
C TYR A 42 1.49 5.57 3.59
N LYS A 43 1.69 5.70 2.28
CA LYS A 43 2.92 6.29 1.73
C LYS A 43 3.16 7.72 2.24
N THR A 44 2.10 8.51 2.33
CA THR A 44 2.15 9.87 2.88
C THR A 44 2.57 9.86 4.34
N GLU A 45 2.05 8.95 5.15
CA GLU A 45 2.44 8.77 6.54
C GLU A 45 3.90 8.30 6.71
N VAL A 46 4.39 7.47 5.77
CA VAL A 46 5.82 7.07 5.77
C VAL A 46 6.73 8.28 5.55
N PHE A 47 6.37 9.20 4.67
CA PHE A 47 7.12 10.45 4.49
C PHE A 47 7.05 11.34 5.73
N GLU A 48 5.89 11.45 6.37
CA GLU A 48 5.75 12.20 7.62
C GLU A 48 6.59 11.59 8.75
N LEU A 49 6.56 10.26 8.88
CA LEU A 49 7.38 9.55 9.85
C LEU A 49 8.88 9.78 9.60
N ALA A 50 9.33 9.74 8.35
CA ALA A 50 10.72 10.01 8.00
C ALA A 50 11.15 11.42 8.39
N ARG A 51 10.31 12.43 8.12
CA ARG A 51 10.55 13.82 8.54
C ARG A 51 10.54 13.95 10.07
N TYR A 52 9.66 13.24 10.76
CA TYR A 52 9.63 13.22 12.23
C TYR A 52 10.91 12.61 12.82
N ILE A 53 11.43 11.52 12.23
CA ILE A 53 12.70 10.91 12.64
C ILE A 53 13.85 11.92 12.50
N ASN A 54 13.84 12.71 11.43
CA ASN A 54 14.86 13.73 11.15
C ASN A 54 14.70 15.03 11.96
N LYS A 55 13.72 15.12 12.86
CA LYS A 55 13.41 16.39 13.55
C LYS A 55 14.59 17.01 14.33
N HIS A 56 15.49 16.19 14.84
CA HIS A 56 16.62 16.66 15.67
C HIS A 56 17.97 16.40 15.01
N GLU A 57 18.05 15.43 14.13
CA GLU A 57 19.26 15.02 13.43
C GLU A 57 18.87 14.36 12.10
N GLU A 58 19.62 14.60 11.05
CA GLU A 58 19.40 13.95 9.76
C GLU A 58 19.91 12.50 9.81
N LEU A 59 19.02 11.57 10.15
CA LEU A 59 19.29 10.13 10.16
C LEU A 59 18.93 9.48 8.80
N ILE A 60 17.91 10.03 8.12
CA ILE A 60 17.49 9.62 6.78
C ILE A 60 17.90 10.74 5.82
N PRO A 61 18.79 10.50 4.86
CA PRO A 61 19.21 11.53 3.91
C PRO A 61 18.02 12.17 3.19
N GLU A 62 17.99 13.50 3.10
CA GLU A 62 16.87 14.26 2.53
C GLU A 62 16.53 13.82 1.09
N ASN A 63 17.52 13.42 0.30
CA ASN A 63 17.30 12.93 -1.05
C ASN A 63 16.47 11.62 -1.10
N ILE A 64 16.43 10.84 -0.03
CA ILE A 64 15.58 9.63 0.06
C ILE A 64 14.12 10.04 0.27
N ILE A 65 13.89 11.11 1.02
CA ILE A 65 12.54 11.62 1.31
C ILE A 65 11.96 12.38 0.11
N THR A 66 12.81 13.10 -0.62
CA THR A 66 12.39 13.98 -1.73
C THR A 66 12.43 13.30 -3.10
N LYS A 67 13.16 12.18 -3.25
CA LYS A 67 13.20 11.41 -4.48
C LYS A 67 11.80 10.92 -4.85
N PRO A 68 11.35 11.13 -6.10
CA PRO A 68 10.09 10.56 -6.56
C PRO A 68 10.06 9.04 -6.40
N PRO A 69 8.98 8.46 -5.84
CA PRO A 69 8.84 7.03 -5.67
C PRO A 69 8.93 6.26 -7.00
N SER A 70 9.67 5.16 -6.97
CA SER A 70 9.85 4.28 -8.13
C SER A 70 10.09 2.85 -7.69
N ALA A 71 9.53 1.90 -8.43
CA ALA A 71 9.85 0.48 -8.28
C ALA A 71 11.24 0.12 -8.83
N GLU A 72 11.92 1.03 -9.54
CA GLU A 72 13.29 0.88 -10.09
C GLU A 72 13.51 -0.40 -10.92
N LEU A 73 12.46 -0.89 -11.58
CA LEU A 73 12.53 -2.08 -12.43
C LEU A 73 13.06 -1.78 -13.84
N ARG A 74 13.05 -0.50 -14.23
CA ARG A 74 13.55 0.02 -15.50
C ARG A 74 14.04 1.46 -15.34
N PRO A 75 14.93 1.96 -16.25
CA PRO A 75 15.32 3.38 -16.26
C PRO A 75 14.09 4.29 -16.37
N ASP A 76 14.17 5.46 -15.71
CA ASP A 76 13.15 6.52 -15.74
C ASP A 76 11.72 6.07 -15.42
N GLN A 77 11.59 5.06 -14.58
CA GLN A 77 10.31 4.59 -14.07
C GLN A 77 9.91 5.39 -12.82
N PHE A 78 8.64 5.82 -12.78
CA PHE A 78 8.03 6.43 -11.60
C PHE A 78 6.73 5.68 -11.24
N ASP A 79 6.38 5.68 -9.96
CA ASP A 79 5.12 5.07 -9.51
C ASP A 79 3.92 5.77 -10.14
N THR A 80 4.03 7.07 -10.41
CA THR A 80 3.02 7.88 -11.10
C THR A 80 2.74 7.46 -12.54
N ASP A 81 3.60 6.64 -13.16
CA ASP A 81 3.29 6.03 -14.47
C ASP A 81 2.11 5.04 -14.40
N SER A 82 1.86 4.50 -13.21
CA SER A 82 0.87 3.44 -13.00
C SER A 82 -0.16 3.77 -11.93
N LEU A 83 0.17 4.62 -10.99
CA LEU A 83 -0.65 5.03 -9.85
C LEU A 83 -0.95 6.55 -9.93
N PRO A 84 -2.04 7.02 -9.35
CA PRO A 84 -2.24 8.45 -9.13
C PRO A 84 -1.23 8.98 -8.09
N PRO A 85 -1.11 10.31 -7.90
CA PRO A 85 -0.37 10.87 -6.78
C PRO A 85 -0.77 10.22 -5.46
N TYR A 86 0.21 9.99 -4.58
CA TYR A 86 -0.04 9.28 -3.33
C TYR A 86 -1.00 10.02 -2.38
N GLU A 87 -1.05 11.35 -2.46
CA GLU A 87 -1.99 12.17 -1.70
C GLU A 87 -3.45 11.78 -2.02
N ASP A 88 -3.79 11.65 -3.30
CA ASP A 88 -5.12 11.23 -3.74
C ASP A 88 -5.35 9.73 -3.47
N LEU A 89 -4.33 8.91 -3.78
CA LEU A 89 -4.41 7.47 -3.57
C LEU A 89 -4.70 7.13 -2.10
N ASP A 90 -3.92 7.69 -1.19
CA ASP A 90 -3.99 7.38 0.23
C ASP A 90 -5.30 7.86 0.85
N THR A 91 -5.80 9.03 0.42
CA THR A 91 -7.11 9.52 0.87
C THR A 91 -8.24 8.58 0.44
N ILE A 92 -8.30 8.21 -0.85
CA ILE A 92 -9.30 7.25 -1.36
C ILE A 92 -9.21 5.90 -0.66
N LEU A 93 -7.98 5.43 -0.40
CA LEU A 93 -7.75 4.18 0.32
C LEU A 93 -8.22 4.26 1.77
N HIS A 94 -7.94 5.36 2.48
CA HIS A 94 -8.37 5.58 3.86
C HIS A 94 -9.90 5.58 3.95
N GLU A 95 -10.57 6.36 3.12
CA GLU A 95 -12.04 6.41 3.07
C GLU A 95 -12.65 5.02 2.82
N TYR A 96 -12.08 4.27 1.88
CA TYR A 96 -12.58 2.94 1.56
C TYR A 96 -12.28 1.88 2.62
N ILE A 97 -11.06 1.88 3.18
CA ILE A 97 -10.58 0.81 4.07
C ILE A 97 -10.97 1.10 5.51
N GLU A 98 -10.73 2.31 5.99
CA GLU A 98 -10.90 2.68 7.39
C GLU A 98 -12.30 3.21 7.67
N GLU A 99 -12.77 4.16 6.87
CA GLU A 99 -14.11 4.75 7.01
C GLU A 99 -15.21 3.86 6.41
N ARG A 100 -14.85 2.85 5.60
CA ARG A 100 -15.76 1.90 4.97
C ARG A 100 -16.75 2.55 4.00
N MET A 101 -16.35 3.66 3.41
CA MET A 101 -17.16 4.35 2.41
C MET A 101 -17.30 3.52 1.13
N GLY A 102 -18.47 3.56 0.55
CA GLY A 102 -18.74 2.93 -0.74
C GLY A 102 -18.27 3.82 -1.91
N PRO A 103 -18.16 3.23 -3.13
CA PRO A 103 -17.69 3.99 -4.30
C PRO A 103 -18.47 5.29 -4.55
N LYS A 104 -19.79 5.29 -4.32
CA LYS A 104 -20.63 6.47 -4.54
C LYS A 104 -20.37 7.59 -3.53
N GLU A 105 -20.06 7.22 -2.30
CA GLU A 105 -19.75 8.17 -1.22
C GLU A 105 -18.42 8.84 -1.51
N ILE A 106 -17.39 8.06 -1.86
CA ILE A 106 -16.07 8.59 -2.22
C ILE A 106 -16.15 9.52 -3.45
N ILE A 107 -16.92 9.15 -4.47
CA ILE A 107 -17.12 10.00 -5.66
C ILE A 107 -17.82 11.31 -5.27
N ALA A 108 -18.73 11.30 -4.29
CA ALA A 108 -19.42 12.50 -3.82
C ALA A 108 -18.48 13.50 -3.11
N GLU A 109 -17.31 13.05 -2.60
CA GLU A 109 -16.27 13.95 -2.08
C GLU A 109 -15.51 14.71 -3.18
N GLY A 110 -15.81 14.43 -4.46
CA GLY A 110 -15.28 15.19 -5.59
C GLY A 110 -14.21 14.48 -6.42
N TYR A 111 -13.90 13.23 -6.10
CA TYR A 111 -12.94 12.44 -6.88
C TYR A 111 -13.52 11.94 -8.21
N ASP A 112 -12.66 11.82 -9.21
CA ASP A 112 -13.05 11.25 -10.51
C ASP A 112 -13.56 9.82 -10.37
N GLU A 113 -14.72 9.53 -10.95
CA GLU A 113 -15.38 8.22 -10.85
C GLU A 113 -14.52 7.09 -11.42
N ALA A 114 -13.84 7.31 -12.54
CA ALA A 114 -13.00 6.30 -13.17
C ALA A 114 -11.79 5.98 -12.29
N LEU A 115 -11.19 7.00 -11.69
CA LEU A 115 -10.08 6.85 -10.75
C LEU A 115 -10.50 6.05 -9.51
N VAL A 116 -11.57 6.44 -8.83
CA VAL A 116 -12.09 5.75 -7.65
C VAL A 116 -12.36 4.29 -7.97
N ARG A 117 -13.13 4.00 -9.02
CA ARG A 117 -13.44 2.62 -9.42
C ARG A 117 -12.21 1.80 -9.74
N ARG A 118 -11.21 2.40 -10.40
CA ARG A 118 -9.92 1.75 -10.69
C ARG A 118 -9.19 1.37 -9.40
N ILE A 119 -9.04 2.30 -8.45
CA ILE A 119 -8.34 2.06 -7.18
C ILE A 119 -9.06 0.95 -6.39
N LEU A 120 -10.35 1.07 -6.18
CA LEU A 120 -11.12 0.09 -5.42
C LEU A 120 -11.07 -1.30 -6.07
N ARG A 121 -11.05 -1.35 -7.40
CA ARG A 121 -10.86 -2.61 -8.14
C ARG A 121 -9.49 -3.21 -7.87
N LEU A 122 -8.42 -2.41 -7.89
CA LEU A 122 -7.07 -2.87 -7.56
C LEU A 122 -7.01 -3.44 -6.15
N VAL A 123 -7.61 -2.76 -5.17
CA VAL A 123 -7.67 -3.24 -3.78
C VAL A 123 -8.33 -4.62 -3.70
N ASN A 124 -9.46 -4.82 -4.38
CA ASN A 124 -10.17 -6.10 -4.32
C ASN A 124 -9.46 -7.20 -5.12
N LEU A 125 -8.89 -6.89 -6.28
CA LEU A 125 -8.17 -7.88 -7.11
C LEU A 125 -6.89 -8.38 -6.44
N ASN A 126 -6.23 -7.55 -5.63
CA ASN A 126 -4.97 -7.90 -4.99
C ASN A 126 -5.12 -8.49 -3.58
N GLU A 127 -6.33 -8.83 -3.16
CA GLU A 127 -6.55 -9.51 -1.89
C GLU A 127 -5.72 -10.80 -1.76
N PHE A 128 -5.56 -11.57 -2.85
CA PHE A 128 -4.77 -12.79 -2.85
C PHE A 128 -3.29 -12.55 -2.52
N LYS A 129 -2.73 -11.40 -2.89
CA LYS A 129 -1.36 -11.02 -2.54
C LYS A 129 -1.24 -10.78 -1.03
N ARG A 130 -2.19 -10.05 -0.46
CA ARG A 130 -2.22 -9.76 0.99
C ARG A 130 -2.38 -11.00 1.86
N HIS A 131 -3.09 -12.01 1.38
CA HIS A 131 -3.20 -13.30 2.06
C HIS A 131 -1.86 -14.05 2.18
N GLN A 132 -0.89 -13.73 1.34
CA GLN A 132 0.43 -14.35 1.27
C GLN A 132 1.55 -13.41 1.75
N ALA A 133 1.19 -12.19 2.16
CA ALA A 133 2.14 -11.22 2.66
C ALA A 133 2.55 -11.52 4.11
N ALA A 134 3.69 -10.94 4.52
CA ALA A 134 4.15 -11.01 5.90
C ALA A 134 3.14 -10.38 6.88
N PRO A 135 3.09 -10.86 8.13
CA PRO A 135 2.32 -10.21 9.19
C PRO A 135 2.70 -8.74 9.32
N VAL A 136 1.69 -7.88 9.48
CA VAL A 136 1.84 -6.43 9.55
C VAL A 136 1.86 -5.96 11.01
N LEU A 137 2.76 -5.03 11.35
CA LEU A 137 2.68 -4.28 12.61
C LEU A 137 1.48 -3.34 12.53
N ARG A 138 0.47 -3.64 13.33
CA ARG A 138 -0.75 -2.83 13.35
C ARG A 138 -0.55 -1.55 14.14
N VAL A 139 -0.77 -0.41 13.49
CA VAL A 139 -0.74 0.93 14.08
C VAL A 139 -2.02 1.72 13.79
N SER A 140 -2.78 1.32 12.77
CA SER A 140 -4.05 1.92 12.39
C SER A 140 -5.26 1.16 12.96
N PRO A 141 -6.46 1.76 12.96
CA PRO A 141 -7.70 1.06 13.32
C PRO A 141 -7.98 -0.16 12.45
N LYS A 142 -7.49 -0.18 11.21
CA LYS A 142 -7.82 -1.21 10.23
C LYS A 142 -6.64 -1.66 9.36
N ALA A 143 -5.75 -2.44 9.98
CA ALA A 143 -4.65 -3.09 9.27
C ALA A 143 -5.16 -4.22 8.36
N PHE A 144 -4.43 -4.50 7.27
CA PHE A 144 -4.65 -5.71 6.48
C PHE A 144 -4.36 -6.99 7.27
N GLY A 145 -5.00 -8.07 6.88
CA GLY A 145 -4.90 -9.36 7.56
C GLY A 145 -5.90 -9.50 8.69
N MET A 146 -5.62 -8.99 9.89
CA MET A 146 -6.54 -9.12 11.03
C MET A 146 -7.70 -8.12 10.98
N GLY A 147 -7.46 -6.89 10.52
CA GLY A 147 -8.46 -5.82 10.50
C GLY A 147 -9.36 -5.82 9.27
N ARG A 148 -8.85 -6.28 8.13
CA ARG A 148 -9.57 -6.35 6.86
C ARG A 148 -9.18 -7.60 6.09
N ARG A 149 -10.17 -8.43 5.79
CA ARG A 149 -10.10 -9.54 4.84
C ARG A 149 -11.33 -9.53 3.96
N MET A 150 -11.13 -9.80 2.67
CA MET A 150 -12.20 -9.92 1.69
C MET A 150 -12.10 -11.29 1.00
N PRO A 151 -13.22 -11.90 0.59
CA PRO A 151 -13.16 -13.13 -0.19
C PRO A 151 -12.42 -12.89 -1.51
N ILE A 152 -11.37 -13.69 -1.79
CA ILE A 152 -10.54 -13.55 -2.99
C ILE A 152 -11.36 -13.61 -4.28
N VAL A 153 -12.40 -14.44 -4.31
CA VAL A 153 -13.28 -14.62 -5.47
C VAL A 153 -14.43 -13.63 -5.56
N ALA A 154 -14.50 -12.67 -4.63
CA ALA A 154 -15.57 -11.69 -4.61
C ALA A 154 -15.54 -10.74 -5.81
N LYS A 155 -16.69 -10.44 -6.38
CA LYS A 155 -16.85 -9.54 -7.53
C LYS A 155 -17.76 -8.35 -7.20
N TYR A 156 -17.57 -7.75 -6.02
CA TYR A 156 -18.44 -6.68 -5.51
C TYR A 156 -18.46 -5.41 -6.37
N LEU A 157 -17.36 -5.14 -7.09
CA LEU A 157 -17.20 -3.92 -7.89
C LEU A 157 -17.26 -4.18 -9.40
N THR A 158 -17.66 -5.38 -9.84
CA THR A 158 -17.95 -5.58 -11.26
C THR A 158 -19.22 -4.84 -11.59
N ALA A 159 -19.15 -3.91 -12.55
CA ALA A 159 -20.36 -3.32 -13.10
C ALA A 159 -21.32 -4.45 -13.53
N LYS A 160 -22.57 -4.39 -13.09
CA LYS A 160 -23.61 -5.19 -13.74
C LYS A 160 -23.59 -4.77 -15.21
N LYS A 161 -23.24 -5.68 -16.11
CA LYS A 161 -23.61 -5.52 -17.50
C LYS A 161 -25.12 -5.46 -17.52
N GLY A 162 -25.67 -4.24 -17.66
CA GLY A 162 -27.07 -4.03 -17.98
C GLY A 162 -27.36 -4.61 -19.35
#